data_9c7e269e27fe1de1af922a399300c174
#
_entry.id   9c7e269e27fe1de1af922a399300c174
#
_cell.length_a   1.000
_cell.length_b   1.000
_cell.length_c   1.000
_cell.angle_alpha   90.00
_cell.angle_beta   90.00
_cell.angle_gamma   90.00
#
_symmetry.space_group_name_H-M   'P 1'
#
loop_
_entity.id
_entity.type
_entity.pdbx_description
1 polymer ?
#
loop_
_entity_poly.entity_id
_entity_poly.type
_entity_poly.pdbx_seq_one_letter_code
_entity_poly.pdbx_strand_id
1 'polypeptide(L)'
;MKKGIESVVAVAMLLAAALTHAAPLSAQAIEVPFEPSRWTVDAPRAEFVEHLGRRSLRIGGGSALLHDVRFEDGTIEVDVSGPPSGFAFLVFRATSPKDHEDVYLRMGLSGTPDALQYMPMYGGMGAWQLYHGTGYTANVTFDPATWTHLRVEVEGRRATVFVGSATVPTMVSELKGGDGPGAIGLLEGSTFGIPAGVVFSNFRYTLRPPRAATLTAADAPNTKPGVIRDWALSPAVAVERSPTDSLPGASLPTAVRSPRSGWLPVRAEADGLLNIAKYRAMAGPLSLVVARTVVHADRDEVRRLVFGYSDDVTIFLNGRPMFTARNGLSARYSTDFGLMTPDDAVYLPLRRGDNELLFAVAESFGGWGLVARLDDGVAMHAAMRAGAPTR
;
A
#
# COMPACT_ATOMS: atom_id res chain seq x y z
N MET A 1 69.94 59.33 26.00
CA MET A 1 68.50 59.50 25.80
C MET A 1 68.16 59.16 24.37
N LYS A 2 67.53 58.02 24.15
CA LYS A 2 66.60 57.73 23.07
C LYS A 2 66.29 56.22 23.11
N LYS A 3 65.06 55.94 23.45
CA LYS A 3 64.52 54.58 23.57
C LYS A 3 64.29 53.99 22.20
N GLY A 4 64.77 52.75 21.95
CA GLY A 4 64.48 51.95 20.82
C GLY A 4 63.19 51.17 21.08
N ILE A 5 62.32 51.12 20.06
CA ILE A 5 61.08 50.37 20.04
C ILE A 5 61.39 49.08 19.30
N GLU A 6 61.24 47.96 20.03
CA GLU A 6 61.32 46.64 19.42
C GLU A 6 59.97 46.27 18.79
N SER A 7 59.95 45.98 17.50
CA SER A 7 58.79 45.47 16.79
C SER A 7 58.73 43.94 16.90
N VAL A 8 57.72 43.42 17.58
CA VAL A 8 57.37 42.02 17.62
C VAL A 8 56.54 41.68 16.38
N VAL A 9 57.11 40.91 15.46
CA VAL A 9 56.42 40.33 14.33
C VAL A 9 55.75 39.01 14.78
N ALA A 10 54.41 39.02 14.94
CA ALA A 10 53.66 37.84 15.18
C ALA A 10 53.39 37.10 13.86
N VAL A 11 53.96 35.87 13.69
CA VAL A 11 53.69 34.99 12.60
C VAL A 11 52.44 34.20 12.93
N ALA A 12 51.29 34.55 12.30
CA ALA A 12 50.08 33.79 12.37
C ALA A 12 50.18 32.59 11.41
N MET A 13 50.35 31.38 11.95
CA MET A 13 50.19 30.13 11.18
C MET A 13 48.70 29.88 10.96
N LEU A 14 48.25 30.03 9.70
CA LEU A 14 46.94 29.54 9.23
C LEU A 14 47.04 28.03 9.03
N LEU A 15 46.51 27.24 9.97
CA LEU A 15 46.19 25.83 9.74
C LEU A 15 44.91 25.78 8.87
N ALA A 16 45.05 25.58 7.59
CA ALA A 16 43.97 25.19 6.71
C ALA A 16 43.67 23.69 6.96
N ALA A 17 42.62 23.44 7.78
CA ALA A 17 42.02 22.12 7.92
C ALA A 17 41.35 21.76 6.60
N ALA A 18 42.01 20.96 5.78
CA ALA A 18 41.40 20.32 4.61
C ALA A 18 40.32 19.32 5.12
N LEU A 19 39.08 19.74 5.14
CA LEU A 19 37.95 18.85 5.26
C LEU A 19 37.91 18.00 3.97
N THR A 20 38.57 16.86 4.00
CA THR A 20 38.37 15.82 3.00
C THR A 20 36.94 15.31 3.14
N HIS A 21 36.05 15.81 2.32
CA HIS A 21 34.76 15.16 2.09
C HIS A 21 35.06 13.80 1.48
N ALA A 22 35.09 12.77 2.31
CA ALA A 22 35.07 11.40 1.80
C ALA A 22 33.79 11.28 0.98
N ALA A 23 33.91 11.18 -0.33
CA ALA A 23 32.80 10.81 -1.20
C ALA A 23 32.21 9.51 -0.62
N PRO A 24 30.89 9.39 -0.48
CA PRO A 24 30.32 8.14 0.00
C PRO A 24 30.81 7.03 -0.92
N LEU A 25 31.43 5.99 -0.35
CA LEU A 25 31.79 4.79 -1.08
C LEU A 25 30.48 4.31 -1.74
N SER A 26 30.42 4.44 -3.07
CA SER A 26 29.34 3.86 -3.85
C SER A 26 29.35 2.37 -3.57
N ALA A 27 28.31 1.85 -2.92
CA ALA A 27 28.22 0.42 -2.68
C ALA A 27 28.27 -0.29 -4.03
N GLN A 28 29.18 -1.23 -4.19
CA GLN A 28 29.35 -1.96 -5.43
C GLN A 28 28.07 -2.78 -5.69
N ALA A 29 27.56 -2.71 -6.92
CA ALA A 29 26.43 -3.52 -7.32
C ALA A 29 26.83 -5.00 -7.37
N ILE A 30 26.01 -5.84 -6.79
CA ILE A 30 26.16 -7.30 -6.79
C ILE A 30 25.24 -7.84 -7.89
N GLU A 31 25.83 -8.41 -8.93
CA GLU A 31 25.11 -9.09 -9.99
C GLU A 31 24.72 -10.49 -9.55
N VAL A 32 23.47 -10.88 -9.82
CA VAL A 32 22.94 -12.20 -9.48
C VAL A 32 22.72 -13.00 -10.75
N PRO A 33 23.48 -14.10 -10.96
CA PRO A 33 23.27 -14.94 -12.12
C PRO A 33 21.92 -15.65 -12.07
N PHE A 34 21.30 -15.82 -13.23
CA PHE A 34 20.10 -16.63 -13.38
C PHE A 34 20.50 -18.11 -13.49
N GLU A 35 20.74 -18.71 -12.33
CA GLU A 35 21.15 -20.12 -12.15
C GLU A 35 20.33 -20.75 -11.03
N PRO A 36 19.92 -22.04 -11.15
CA PRO A 36 19.09 -22.70 -10.14
C PRO A 36 19.64 -22.63 -8.71
N SER A 37 20.96 -22.59 -8.57
CA SER A 37 21.63 -22.55 -7.26
C SER A 37 21.44 -21.22 -6.50
N ARG A 38 21.05 -20.15 -7.20
CA ARG A 38 20.92 -18.80 -6.62
C ARG A 38 19.49 -18.45 -6.21
N TRP A 39 18.51 -19.10 -6.80
CA TRP A 39 17.11 -18.75 -6.65
C TRP A 39 16.30 -19.83 -5.96
N THR A 40 15.55 -19.48 -4.94
CA THR A 40 14.49 -20.34 -4.41
C THR A 40 13.22 -20.04 -5.16
N VAL A 41 12.83 -21.00 -5.99
CA VAL A 41 11.68 -20.86 -6.90
C VAL A 41 10.47 -21.54 -6.28
N ASP A 42 9.38 -20.79 -6.14
CA ASP A 42 8.04 -21.26 -5.77
C ASP A 42 7.06 -20.80 -6.85
N ALA A 43 7.07 -21.51 -7.96
CA ALA A 43 6.26 -21.23 -9.13
C ALA A 43 5.89 -22.53 -9.85
N PRO A 44 4.65 -22.67 -10.34
CA PRO A 44 4.22 -23.87 -11.09
C PRO A 44 4.96 -24.03 -12.41
N ARG A 45 5.49 -22.93 -12.96
CA ARG A 45 6.32 -22.91 -14.16
C ARG A 45 7.47 -21.93 -13.97
N ALA A 46 8.69 -22.42 -13.99
CA ALA A 46 9.90 -21.60 -13.98
C ALA A 46 10.98 -22.28 -14.84
N GLU A 47 11.58 -21.50 -15.72
CA GLU A 47 12.59 -21.99 -16.65
C GLU A 47 13.75 -21.01 -16.74
N PHE A 48 15.00 -21.50 -16.59
CA PHE A 48 16.20 -20.74 -16.91
C PHE A 48 16.46 -20.87 -18.42
N VAL A 49 16.31 -19.75 -19.14
CA VAL A 49 16.29 -19.71 -20.62
C VAL A 49 17.21 -18.63 -21.18
N GLU A 50 17.57 -18.80 -22.46
CA GLU A 50 18.04 -17.69 -23.26
C GLU A 50 16.83 -16.94 -23.86
N HIS A 51 16.74 -15.63 -23.62
CA HIS A 51 15.67 -14.79 -24.13
C HIS A 51 16.23 -13.46 -24.61
N LEU A 52 15.93 -13.07 -25.84
CA LEU A 52 16.43 -11.83 -26.47
C LEU A 52 17.96 -11.63 -26.26
N GLY A 53 18.73 -12.72 -26.44
CA GLY A 53 20.19 -12.73 -26.34
C GLY A 53 20.74 -12.63 -24.91
N ARG A 54 19.93 -12.93 -23.89
CA ARG A 54 20.35 -12.86 -22.48
C ARG A 54 19.92 -14.08 -21.69
N ARG A 55 20.80 -14.51 -20.77
CA ARG A 55 20.44 -15.52 -19.77
C ARG A 55 19.40 -14.96 -18.82
N SER A 56 18.31 -15.70 -18.61
CA SER A 56 17.09 -15.16 -18.03
C SER A 56 16.34 -16.23 -17.24
N LEU A 57 15.42 -15.78 -16.38
CA LEU A 57 14.44 -16.62 -15.70
C LEU A 57 13.05 -16.26 -16.22
N ARG A 58 12.36 -17.25 -16.81
CA ARG A 58 10.92 -17.14 -17.10
C ARG A 58 10.12 -17.67 -15.94
N ILE A 59 9.19 -16.89 -15.43
CA ILE A 59 8.26 -17.28 -14.35
C ILE A 59 6.84 -17.25 -14.90
N GLY A 60 6.10 -18.34 -14.67
CA GLY A 60 4.68 -18.45 -14.99
C GLY A 60 3.87 -18.77 -13.76
N GLY A 61 3.44 -17.72 -13.03
CA GLY A 61 2.75 -17.75 -11.75
C GLY A 61 3.67 -18.10 -10.58
N GLY A 62 3.75 -17.22 -9.57
CA GLY A 62 4.57 -17.43 -8.37
C GLY A 62 5.88 -16.65 -8.35
N SER A 63 6.82 -17.05 -7.52
CA SER A 63 7.98 -16.25 -7.16
C SER A 63 9.32 -16.96 -7.29
N ALA A 64 10.39 -16.16 -7.36
CA ALA A 64 11.77 -16.59 -7.23
C ALA A 64 12.50 -15.61 -6.30
N LEU A 65 12.94 -16.06 -5.13
CA LEU A 65 13.50 -15.22 -4.09
C LEU A 65 14.97 -15.58 -3.80
N LEU A 66 15.72 -14.59 -3.34
CA LEU A 66 17.08 -14.72 -2.81
C LEU A 66 17.01 -14.71 -1.29
N HIS A 67 17.03 -15.88 -0.65
CA HIS A 67 16.92 -15.98 0.82
C HIS A 67 18.23 -15.70 1.55
N ASP A 68 19.37 -15.73 0.85
CA ASP A 68 20.69 -15.40 1.39
C ASP A 68 20.94 -13.87 1.45
N VAL A 69 20.01 -13.06 0.95
CA VAL A 69 20.07 -11.60 0.97
C VAL A 69 19.11 -11.03 2.02
N ARG A 70 19.65 -10.13 2.83
CA ARG A 70 18.86 -9.36 3.83
C ARG A 70 18.88 -7.90 3.40
N PHE A 71 17.89 -7.50 2.63
CA PHE A 71 17.76 -6.17 2.07
C PHE A 71 16.82 -5.32 2.92
N GLU A 72 17.30 -4.16 3.34
CA GLU A 72 16.48 -3.15 4.02
C GLU A 72 16.51 -1.85 3.21
N ASP A 73 17.70 -1.26 3.01
CA ASP A 73 17.94 -0.09 2.16
C ASP A 73 18.93 -0.42 1.07
N GLY A 74 18.81 0.23 -0.08
CA GLY A 74 19.68 0.01 -1.21
C GLY A 74 19.02 0.26 -2.55
N THR A 75 19.54 -0.40 -3.57
CA THR A 75 18.99 -0.34 -4.93
C THR A 75 18.81 -1.76 -5.46
N ILE A 76 17.72 -2.01 -6.14
CA ILE A 76 17.46 -3.27 -6.84
C ILE A 76 17.11 -2.93 -8.28
N GLU A 77 17.70 -3.69 -9.21
CA GLU A 77 17.51 -3.47 -10.64
C GLU A 77 17.25 -4.80 -11.35
N VAL A 78 16.40 -4.77 -12.36
CA VAL A 78 16.11 -5.92 -13.21
C VAL A 78 15.63 -5.45 -14.57
N ASP A 79 15.89 -6.23 -15.61
CA ASP A 79 15.30 -6.07 -16.92
C ASP A 79 14.13 -7.07 -17.08
N VAL A 80 13.00 -6.59 -17.55
CA VAL A 80 11.78 -7.39 -17.71
C VAL A 80 11.28 -7.38 -19.13
N SER A 81 10.69 -8.49 -19.58
CA SER A 81 10.01 -8.65 -20.86
C SER A 81 8.92 -9.71 -20.71
N GLY A 82 7.86 -9.67 -21.50
CA GLY A 82 6.84 -10.71 -21.43
C GLY A 82 5.56 -10.36 -22.17
N PRO A 83 4.58 -11.27 -22.16
CA PRO A 83 3.32 -11.06 -22.84
C PRO A 83 2.47 -9.97 -22.13
N PRO A 84 1.58 -9.31 -22.86
CA PRO A 84 0.71 -8.26 -22.29
C PRO A 84 -0.19 -8.72 -21.13
N SER A 85 -0.47 -10.02 -21.00
CA SER A 85 -1.26 -10.56 -19.89
C SER A 85 -0.49 -10.67 -18.58
N GLY A 86 0.84 -10.51 -18.59
CA GLY A 86 1.71 -10.69 -17.42
C GLY A 86 1.87 -9.42 -16.58
N PHE A 87 2.18 -9.64 -15.31
CA PHE A 87 2.60 -8.61 -14.37
C PHE A 87 4.00 -8.97 -13.86
N ALA A 88 4.95 -8.04 -14.00
CA ALA A 88 6.35 -8.23 -13.60
C ALA A 88 6.61 -7.53 -12.27
N PHE A 89 6.76 -8.30 -11.19
CA PHE A 89 6.99 -7.77 -9.85
C PHE A 89 8.47 -7.83 -9.47
N LEU A 90 8.97 -6.75 -8.93
CA LEU A 90 10.21 -6.65 -8.18
C LEU A 90 9.87 -6.64 -6.70
N VAL A 91 10.21 -7.71 -5.99
CA VAL A 91 9.88 -7.95 -4.59
C VAL A 91 11.06 -7.54 -3.70
N PHE A 92 10.77 -6.89 -2.57
CA PHE A 92 11.77 -6.54 -1.57
C PHE A 92 11.20 -6.57 -0.14
N ARG A 93 12.12 -6.62 0.84
CA ARG A 93 11.78 -6.76 2.28
C ARG A 93 10.84 -7.93 2.55
N ALA A 94 10.93 -9.02 1.77
CA ALA A 94 10.06 -10.16 1.96
C ALA A 94 10.43 -10.92 3.24
N THR A 95 9.48 -11.00 4.17
CA THR A 95 9.55 -11.86 5.37
C THR A 95 8.97 -13.24 5.08
N SER A 96 8.09 -13.31 4.10
CA SER A 96 7.55 -14.54 3.52
C SER A 96 7.09 -14.27 2.07
N PRO A 97 6.76 -15.29 1.27
CA PRO A 97 6.12 -15.08 -0.04
C PRO A 97 4.77 -14.38 0.02
N LYS A 98 4.18 -14.28 1.21
CA LYS A 98 2.87 -13.65 1.45
C LYS A 98 2.95 -12.29 2.15
N ASP A 99 4.16 -11.88 2.60
CA ASP A 99 4.36 -10.64 3.34
C ASP A 99 5.63 -9.96 2.80
N HIS A 100 5.43 -8.98 1.94
CA HIS A 100 6.52 -8.24 1.28
C HIS A 100 6.04 -6.88 0.76
N GLU A 101 6.99 -6.10 0.28
CA GLU A 101 6.78 -4.92 -0.54
C GLU A 101 7.08 -5.27 -1.99
N ASP A 102 6.34 -4.69 -2.93
CA ASP A 102 6.68 -4.83 -4.34
C ASP A 102 6.38 -3.58 -5.17
N VAL A 103 7.06 -3.52 -6.31
CA VAL A 103 6.77 -2.61 -7.41
C VAL A 103 6.64 -3.44 -8.68
N TYR A 104 5.61 -3.19 -9.46
CA TYR A 104 5.38 -4.01 -10.64
C TYR A 104 4.92 -3.24 -11.87
N LEU A 105 5.23 -3.81 -13.02
CA LEU A 105 4.75 -3.38 -14.33
C LEU A 105 3.60 -4.29 -14.78
N ARG A 106 2.50 -3.68 -15.18
CA ARG A 106 1.43 -4.38 -15.91
C ARG A 106 1.75 -4.32 -17.39
N MET A 107 2.20 -5.44 -17.94
CA MET A 107 2.74 -5.52 -19.30
C MET A 107 1.73 -5.07 -20.37
N GLY A 108 0.44 -5.27 -20.14
CA GLY A 108 -0.62 -4.86 -21.08
C GLY A 108 -1.15 -3.45 -20.88
N LEU A 109 -0.71 -2.72 -19.87
CA LEU A 109 -1.18 -1.37 -19.56
C LEU A 109 -0.14 -0.28 -19.84
N SER A 110 0.90 -0.58 -20.63
CA SER A 110 1.89 0.40 -21.09
C SER A 110 1.20 1.66 -21.65
N GLY A 111 1.64 2.83 -21.20
CA GLY A 111 1.06 4.13 -21.60
C GLY A 111 -0.19 4.55 -20.85
N THR A 112 -0.64 3.78 -19.83
CA THR A 112 -1.77 4.14 -18.98
C THR A 112 -1.31 4.56 -17.58
N PRO A 113 -2.16 5.25 -16.80
CA PRO A 113 -1.85 5.62 -15.40
C PRO A 113 -1.53 4.44 -14.48
N ASP A 114 -1.97 3.23 -14.84
CA ASP A 114 -1.80 2.00 -14.04
C ASP A 114 -0.70 1.07 -14.58
N ALA A 115 0.15 1.55 -15.48
CA ALA A 115 1.24 0.77 -16.08
C ALA A 115 2.28 0.35 -15.05
N LEU A 116 2.59 1.20 -14.07
CA LEU A 116 3.48 0.97 -12.93
C LEU A 116 2.70 1.13 -11.64
N GLN A 117 2.89 0.22 -10.67
CA GLN A 117 2.29 0.34 -9.35
C GLN A 117 3.22 -0.17 -8.25
N TYR A 118 3.15 0.46 -7.06
CA TYR A 118 3.62 -0.04 -5.80
C TYR A 118 2.49 -0.77 -5.07
N MET A 119 2.80 -1.89 -4.43
CA MET A 119 1.83 -2.66 -3.66
C MET A 119 2.48 -3.35 -2.46
N PRO A 120 2.00 -3.13 -1.23
CA PRO A 120 2.35 -3.97 -0.09
C PRO A 120 1.47 -5.21 -0.05
N MET A 121 2.06 -6.34 0.32
CA MET A 121 1.36 -7.63 0.51
C MET A 121 1.34 -8.01 1.99
N TYR A 122 0.17 -8.38 2.49
CA TYR A 122 -0.04 -8.82 3.87
C TYR A 122 -0.80 -10.13 3.91
N GLY A 123 -0.17 -11.20 4.43
CA GLY A 123 -0.80 -12.51 4.53
C GLY A 123 -1.28 -13.08 3.19
N GLY A 124 -0.68 -12.65 2.08
CA GLY A 124 -1.08 -13.02 0.72
C GLY A 124 -2.17 -12.13 0.11
N MET A 125 -2.60 -11.09 0.80
CA MET A 125 -3.51 -10.08 0.27
C MET A 125 -2.73 -8.88 -0.27
N GLY A 126 -2.71 -8.72 -1.59
CA GLY A 126 -2.15 -7.54 -2.25
C GLY A 126 -3.09 -6.35 -2.10
N ALA A 127 -2.55 -5.18 -1.75
CA ALA A 127 -3.36 -4.01 -1.43
C ALA A 127 -3.43 -2.98 -2.59
N TRP A 128 -3.47 -3.44 -3.83
CA TRP A 128 -3.41 -2.59 -5.01
C TRP A 128 -4.64 -1.68 -5.18
N GLN A 129 -5.82 -2.11 -4.71
CA GLN A 129 -7.02 -1.27 -4.72
C GLN A 129 -6.98 -0.15 -3.68
N LEU A 130 -6.19 -0.31 -2.62
CA LEU A 130 -6.06 0.68 -1.55
C LEU A 130 -4.99 1.73 -1.88
N TYR A 131 -3.88 1.31 -2.49
CA TYR A 131 -2.74 2.17 -2.82
C TYR A 131 -2.67 2.41 -4.32
N HIS A 132 -3.30 3.49 -4.78
CA HIS A 132 -3.38 3.89 -6.18
C HIS A 132 -3.28 5.42 -6.33
N GLY A 133 -3.13 5.89 -7.56
CA GLY A 133 -2.98 7.32 -7.87
C GLY A 133 -1.60 7.86 -7.50
N THR A 134 -1.51 9.15 -7.24
CA THR A 134 -0.24 9.85 -6.99
C THR A 134 0.56 9.21 -5.88
N GLY A 135 1.81 8.83 -6.17
CA GLY A 135 2.71 8.17 -5.24
C GLY A 135 2.58 6.63 -5.20
N TYR A 136 1.57 6.05 -5.84
CA TYR A 136 1.37 4.60 -5.84
C TYR A 136 1.18 4.00 -7.22
N THR A 137 0.69 4.76 -8.20
CA THR A 137 0.68 4.37 -9.62
C THR A 137 1.31 5.46 -10.48
N ALA A 138 1.82 5.07 -11.66
CA ALA A 138 2.36 6.03 -12.62
C ALA A 138 2.19 5.56 -14.06
N ASN A 139 1.96 6.53 -14.94
CA ASN A 139 1.99 6.31 -16.37
C ASN A 139 3.45 6.10 -16.82
N VAL A 140 3.69 5.02 -17.51
CA VAL A 140 4.97 4.73 -18.16
C VAL A 140 4.72 4.00 -19.46
N THR A 141 5.45 4.41 -20.52
CA THR A 141 5.36 3.78 -21.84
C THR A 141 6.56 2.90 -22.08
N PHE A 142 6.33 1.65 -22.40
CA PHE A 142 7.35 0.65 -22.74
C PHE A 142 6.78 -0.38 -23.73
N ASP A 143 7.66 -1.09 -24.41
CA ASP A 143 7.27 -2.24 -25.24
C ASP A 143 7.50 -3.53 -24.46
N PRO A 144 6.45 -4.27 -24.08
CA PRO A 144 6.57 -5.48 -23.29
C PRO A 144 7.30 -6.62 -24.02
N ALA A 145 7.40 -6.57 -25.36
CA ALA A 145 8.13 -7.56 -26.15
C ALA A 145 9.66 -7.37 -26.13
N THR A 146 10.13 -6.22 -25.61
CA THR A 146 11.54 -5.89 -25.49
C THR A 146 11.95 -5.76 -24.04
N TRP A 147 13.26 -5.63 -23.76
CA TRP A 147 13.73 -5.42 -22.40
C TRP A 147 13.38 -4.02 -21.88
N THR A 148 12.64 -3.98 -20.79
CA THR A 148 12.36 -2.77 -20.02
C THR A 148 13.13 -2.82 -18.71
N HIS A 149 13.97 -1.82 -18.45
CA HIS A 149 14.72 -1.71 -17.20
C HIS A 149 13.84 -1.17 -16.08
N LEU A 150 13.85 -1.83 -14.91
CA LEU A 150 13.17 -1.41 -13.70
C LEU A 150 14.22 -1.26 -12.59
N ARG A 151 14.30 -0.07 -11.99
CA ARG A 151 15.19 0.23 -10.86
C ARG A 151 14.39 0.80 -9.71
N VAL A 152 14.58 0.24 -8.53
CA VAL A 152 13.95 0.67 -7.27
C VAL A 152 15.04 1.00 -6.26
N GLU A 153 15.06 2.24 -5.80
CA GLU A 153 15.92 2.72 -4.73
C GLU A 153 15.10 2.84 -3.44
N VAL A 154 15.51 2.13 -2.39
CA VAL A 154 14.83 2.11 -1.09
C VAL A 154 15.69 2.81 -0.07
N GLU A 155 15.08 3.75 0.67
CA GLU A 155 15.67 4.45 1.79
C GLU A 155 14.62 4.65 2.89
N GLY A 156 14.74 3.93 4.00
CA GLY A 156 13.77 3.92 5.07
C GLY A 156 12.37 3.57 4.55
N ARG A 157 11.42 4.47 4.72
CA ARG A 157 10.03 4.29 4.25
C ARG A 157 9.75 4.87 2.86
N ARG A 158 10.76 5.04 2.06
CA ARG A 158 10.63 5.62 0.72
C ARG A 158 11.18 4.68 -0.34
N ALA A 159 10.40 4.43 -1.39
CA ALA A 159 10.87 3.83 -2.62
C ALA A 159 10.85 4.85 -3.76
N THR A 160 11.96 4.97 -4.47
CA THR A 160 12.08 5.80 -5.68
C THR A 160 12.25 4.89 -6.87
N VAL A 161 11.34 4.95 -7.82
CA VAL A 161 11.25 4.02 -8.95
C VAL A 161 11.60 4.72 -10.25
N PHE A 162 12.39 4.03 -11.07
CA PHE A 162 12.79 4.48 -12.40
C PHE A 162 12.49 3.36 -13.41
N VAL A 163 11.95 3.70 -14.57
CA VAL A 163 11.61 2.76 -15.64
C VAL A 163 12.29 3.16 -16.94
N GLY A 164 12.86 2.19 -17.64
CA GLY A 164 13.60 2.40 -18.88
C GLY A 164 14.89 3.22 -18.67
N SER A 165 15.10 4.23 -19.47
CA SER A 165 16.24 5.15 -19.38
C SER A 165 15.98 6.40 -18.54
N ALA A 166 14.90 6.39 -17.71
CA ALA A 166 14.53 7.56 -16.92
C ALA A 166 15.64 7.97 -15.94
N THR A 167 16.00 9.25 -15.97
CA THR A 167 16.95 9.89 -15.04
C THR A 167 16.24 10.66 -13.94
N VAL A 168 14.94 10.92 -14.12
CA VAL A 168 14.03 11.50 -13.13
C VAL A 168 13.14 10.39 -12.61
N PRO A 169 12.79 10.37 -11.32
CA PRO A 169 11.91 9.36 -10.77
C PRO A 169 10.59 9.24 -11.54
N THR A 170 10.25 8.04 -11.96
CA THR A 170 8.95 7.72 -12.56
C THR A 170 7.86 7.71 -11.50
N MET A 171 8.20 7.22 -10.29
CA MET A 171 7.30 7.19 -9.13
C MET A 171 8.10 7.30 -7.85
N VAL A 172 7.52 7.92 -6.85
CA VAL A 172 8.05 7.95 -5.47
C VAL A 172 6.94 7.52 -4.52
N SER A 173 7.17 6.41 -3.81
CA SER A 173 6.16 5.81 -2.92
C SER A 173 6.59 5.87 -1.47
N GLU A 174 5.64 6.13 -0.58
CA GLU A 174 5.79 5.84 0.84
C GLU A 174 5.53 4.35 1.06
N LEU A 175 6.50 3.63 1.59
CA LEU A 175 6.40 2.21 1.90
C LEU A 175 5.43 1.97 3.06
N LYS A 176 4.58 0.97 2.94
CA LYS A 176 3.49 0.65 3.88
C LYS A 176 3.70 -0.64 4.65
N GLY A 177 4.66 -1.44 4.22
CA GLY A 177 5.06 -2.68 4.90
C GLY A 177 5.81 -2.45 6.21
N GLY A 178 6.34 -3.52 6.77
CA GLY A 178 7.14 -3.46 7.99
C GLY A 178 8.51 -2.81 7.76
N ASP A 179 9.03 -2.18 8.81
CA ASP A 179 10.42 -1.76 8.85
C ASP A 179 11.29 -2.99 9.14
N GLY A 180 12.33 -3.18 8.38
CA GLY A 180 13.33 -4.22 8.62
C GLY A 180 13.72 -5.01 7.37
N PRO A 181 14.85 -5.75 7.47
CA PRO A 181 15.40 -6.44 6.33
C PRO A 181 14.64 -7.72 6.00
N GLY A 182 14.48 -7.98 4.70
CA GLY A 182 13.89 -9.19 4.16
C GLY A 182 14.58 -9.67 2.89
N ALA A 183 14.07 -10.74 2.32
CA ALA A 183 14.52 -11.24 1.03
C ALA A 183 14.15 -10.27 -0.11
N ILE A 184 14.85 -10.39 -1.23
CA ILE A 184 14.53 -9.73 -2.49
C ILE A 184 14.30 -10.76 -3.57
N GLY A 185 13.59 -10.37 -4.63
CA GLY A 185 13.39 -11.27 -5.75
C GLY A 185 12.35 -10.81 -6.75
N LEU A 186 11.74 -11.79 -7.39
CA LEU A 186 10.88 -11.64 -8.55
C LEU A 186 9.59 -12.40 -8.30
N LEU A 187 8.49 -11.86 -8.83
CA LEU A 187 7.20 -12.54 -8.84
C LEU A 187 6.52 -12.29 -10.18
N GLU A 188 5.81 -13.27 -10.68
CA GLU A 188 4.91 -13.13 -11.80
C GLU A 188 3.47 -13.30 -11.32
N GLY A 189 2.65 -12.30 -11.63
CA GLY A 189 1.20 -12.36 -11.57
C GLY A 189 0.60 -12.20 -12.95
N SER A 190 -0.67 -12.46 -13.07
CA SER A 190 -1.36 -12.30 -14.34
C SER A 190 -2.83 -11.93 -14.15
N THR A 191 -3.41 -11.36 -15.19
CA THR A 191 -4.85 -11.13 -15.24
C THR A 191 -5.59 -12.47 -15.12
N PHE A 192 -6.52 -12.55 -14.18
CA PHE A 192 -7.34 -13.73 -13.91
C PHE A 192 -6.58 -15.01 -13.48
N GLY A 193 -5.36 -14.86 -12.93
CA GLY A 193 -4.60 -15.99 -12.38
C GLY A 193 -4.09 -17.00 -13.43
N ILE A 194 -4.07 -16.63 -14.71
CA ILE A 194 -3.52 -17.48 -15.78
C ILE A 194 -2.03 -17.14 -15.93
N PRO A 195 -1.09 -18.06 -15.63
CA PRO A 195 0.33 -17.81 -15.74
C PRO A 195 0.72 -17.31 -17.13
N ALA A 196 1.33 -16.12 -17.19
CA ALA A 196 1.65 -15.46 -18.47
C ALA A 196 3.06 -15.77 -18.97
N GLY A 197 4.00 -16.04 -18.06
CA GLY A 197 5.39 -16.35 -18.42
C GLY A 197 6.23 -15.11 -18.66
N VAL A 198 6.28 -14.20 -17.67
CA VAL A 198 7.18 -13.02 -17.68
C VAL A 198 8.64 -13.46 -17.56
N VAL A 199 9.53 -12.78 -18.26
CA VAL A 199 10.97 -13.07 -18.31
C VAL A 199 11.77 -11.97 -17.66
N PHE A 200 12.70 -12.35 -16.79
CA PHE A 200 13.56 -11.46 -16.02
C PHE A 200 15.04 -11.71 -16.37
N SER A 201 15.84 -10.64 -16.51
CA SER A 201 17.28 -10.70 -16.77
C SER A 201 18.01 -9.60 -16.03
N ASN A 202 19.34 -9.65 -15.99
CA ASN A 202 20.22 -8.61 -15.43
C ASN A 202 19.82 -8.17 -14.00
N PHE A 203 19.51 -9.13 -13.13
CA PHE A 203 19.19 -8.81 -11.75
C PHE A 203 20.44 -8.42 -10.98
N ARG A 204 20.40 -7.25 -10.35
CA ARG A 204 21.47 -6.77 -9.50
C ARG A 204 20.94 -5.93 -8.34
N TYR A 205 21.72 -5.84 -7.28
CA TYR A 205 21.36 -5.03 -6.12
C TYR A 205 22.59 -4.40 -5.45
N THR A 206 22.35 -3.32 -4.70
CA THR A 206 23.30 -2.77 -3.73
C THR A 206 22.66 -2.76 -2.36
N LEU A 207 23.46 -2.96 -1.31
CA LEU A 207 23.01 -2.78 0.06
C LEU A 207 23.55 -1.45 0.59
N ARG A 208 22.73 -0.72 1.33
CA ARG A 208 23.12 0.48 2.07
C ARG A 208 22.81 0.29 3.56
N PRO A 209 23.58 0.92 4.46
CA PRO A 209 23.18 0.97 5.86
C PRO A 209 21.79 1.60 6.00
N PRO A 210 20.92 1.06 6.86
CA PRO A 210 19.59 1.61 7.07
C PRO A 210 19.66 3.09 7.48
N ARG A 211 18.85 3.89 6.86
CA ARG A 211 18.69 5.31 7.21
C ARG A 211 17.25 5.57 7.64
N ALA A 212 17.09 6.30 8.75
CA ALA A 212 15.81 6.88 9.06
C ALA A 212 15.46 7.88 7.96
N ALA A 213 14.59 7.53 7.04
CA ALA A 213 14.08 8.47 6.06
C ALA A 213 13.31 9.57 6.79
N THR A 214 13.82 10.78 6.75
CA THR A 214 13.03 11.94 7.14
C THR A 214 12.05 12.21 6.00
N LEU A 215 10.79 11.83 6.18
CA LEU A 215 9.72 12.24 5.27
C LEU A 215 9.69 13.77 5.30
N THR A 216 9.81 14.39 4.14
CA THR A 216 9.70 15.84 4.02
C THR A 216 8.26 16.29 4.23
N ALA A 217 8.03 17.58 4.51
CA ALA A 217 6.67 18.12 4.60
C ALA A 217 5.84 17.90 3.31
N ALA A 218 6.51 17.73 2.16
CA ALA A 218 5.88 17.40 0.89
C ALA A 218 5.41 15.92 0.84
N ASP A 219 6.05 15.05 1.63
CA ASP A 219 5.69 13.64 1.77
C ASP A 219 4.67 13.41 2.91
N ALA A 220 4.34 14.47 3.67
CA ALA A 220 3.35 14.38 4.74
C ALA A 220 1.95 14.17 4.13
N PRO A 221 1.23 13.12 4.55
CA PRO A 221 -0.11 12.87 4.05
C PRO A 221 -1.02 14.05 4.37
N ASN A 222 -1.77 14.49 3.36
CA ASN A 222 -2.72 15.61 3.47
C ASN A 222 -3.90 15.17 4.37
N THR A 223 -3.76 15.36 5.68
CA THR A 223 -4.80 15.05 6.66
C THR A 223 -5.92 16.05 6.55
N LYS A 224 -7.06 15.62 6.02
CA LYS A 224 -8.29 16.45 6.02
C LYS A 224 -8.89 16.46 7.43
N PRO A 225 -9.49 17.59 7.87
CA PRO A 225 -10.24 17.62 9.13
C PRO A 225 -11.33 16.56 9.18
N GLY A 226 -11.59 16.00 10.35
CA GLY A 226 -12.66 15.02 10.58
C GLY A 226 -12.33 13.59 10.17
N VAL A 227 -11.10 13.30 9.71
CA VAL A 227 -10.66 11.94 9.41
C VAL A 227 -10.72 11.06 10.65
N ILE A 228 -11.36 9.89 10.53
CA ILE A 228 -11.48 8.91 11.60
C ILE A 228 -10.27 7.98 11.53
N ARG A 229 -9.45 7.98 12.58
CA ARG A 229 -8.22 7.19 12.62
C ARG A 229 -8.22 6.08 13.65
N ASP A 230 -9.00 6.23 14.72
CA ASP A 230 -9.00 5.27 15.83
C ASP A 230 -10.17 4.30 15.67
N TRP A 231 -9.82 3.02 15.49
CA TRP A 231 -10.74 1.94 15.21
C TRP A 231 -10.50 0.75 16.14
N ALA A 232 -11.47 -0.11 16.23
CA ALA A 232 -11.34 -1.42 16.84
C ALA A 232 -11.87 -2.48 15.87
N LEU A 233 -11.07 -3.51 15.59
CA LEU A 233 -11.40 -4.56 14.63
C LEU A 233 -11.90 -5.82 15.34
N SER A 234 -12.98 -6.40 14.84
CA SER A 234 -13.40 -7.75 15.20
C SER A 234 -12.38 -8.79 14.67
N PRO A 235 -12.44 -10.06 15.09
CA PRO A 235 -11.84 -11.14 14.33
C PRO A 235 -12.37 -11.18 12.89
N ALA A 236 -11.56 -11.71 11.96
CA ALA A 236 -12.04 -12.08 10.64
C ALA A 236 -12.88 -13.35 10.72
N VAL A 237 -13.95 -13.41 9.96
CA VAL A 237 -14.77 -14.62 9.82
C VAL A 237 -15.04 -14.89 8.34
N ALA A 238 -14.99 -16.17 7.95
CA ALA A 238 -15.42 -16.58 6.63
C ALA A 238 -16.95 -16.43 6.53
N VAL A 239 -17.42 -15.95 5.39
CA VAL A 239 -18.85 -15.82 5.09
C VAL A 239 -19.13 -16.41 3.71
N GLU A 240 -20.32 -16.99 3.56
CA GLU A 240 -20.73 -17.59 2.27
C GLU A 240 -21.26 -16.52 1.30
N ARG A 241 -21.76 -15.41 1.85
CA ARG A 241 -22.34 -14.29 1.11
C ARG A 241 -21.87 -12.97 1.70
N SER A 242 -21.72 -11.99 0.84
CA SER A 242 -21.47 -10.64 1.28
C SER A 242 -22.62 -10.10 2.16
N PRO A 243 -22.31 -9.27 3.18
CA PRO A 243 -23.34 -8.54 3.92
C PRO A 243 -24.25 -7.70 3.02
N THR A 244 -23.76 -7.32 1.83
CA THR A 244 -24.55 -6.55 0.84
C THR A 244 -25.59 -7.41 0.10
N ASP A 245 -25.46 -8.73 0.10
CA ASP A 245 -26.44 -9.65 -0.49
C ASP A 245 -27.67 -9.83 0.40
N SER A 246 -27.57 -9.41 1.65
CA SER A 246 -28.66 -9.49 2.61
C SER A 246 -29.47 -8.22 2.55
N LEU A 247 -30.80 -8.36 2.50
CA LEU A 247 -31.73 -7.23 2.58
C LEU A 247 -31.45 -6.39 3.85
N PRO A 248 -31.78 -5.08 3.88
CA PRO A 248 -31.68 -4.23 5.06
C PRO A 248 -32.41 -4.89 6.24
N GLY A 249 -31.66 -5.39 7.22
CA GLY A 249 -32.22 -6.11 8.37
C GLY A 249 -31.48 -7.39 8.71
N ALA A 250 -30.59 -7.89 7.85
CA ALA A 250 -29.73 -9.01 8.21
C ALA A 250 -28.80 -8.60 9.36
N SER A 251 -28.89 -9.34 10.45
CA SER A 251 -28.04 -9.11 11.61
C SER A 251 -26.62 -9.58 11.31
N LEU A 252 -25.64 -8.75 11.65
CA LEU A 252 -24.23 -9.17 11.64
C LEU A 252 -24.04 -10.47 12.45
N PRO A 253 -23.17 -11.39 12.01
CA PRO A 253 -22.82 -12.56 12.80
C PRO A 253 -22.41 -12.17 14.22
N THR A 254 -22.86 -12.89 15.23
CA THR A 254 -22.53 -12.59 16.64
C THR A 254 -21.01 -12.56 16.86
N ALA A 255 -20.27 -13.40 16.15
CA ALA A 255 -18.81 -13.47 16.25
C ALA A 255 -18.11 -12.14 15.95
N VAL A 256 -18.65 -11.32 15.03
CA VAL A 256 -18.08 -10.00 14.68
C VAL A 256 -18.78 -8.84 15.42
N ARG A 257 -20.05 -8.99 15.79
CA ARG A 257 -20.79 -7.96 16.52
C ARG A 257 -20.40 -7.88 17.99
N SER A 258 -20.13 -9.02 18.61
CA SER A 258 -19.72 -9.14 20.01
C SER A 258 -18.64 -10.22 20.12
N PRO A 259 -17.41 -9.92 19.68
CA PRO A 259 -16.36 -10.92 19.59
C PRO A 259 -15.91 -11.39 20.97
N ARG A 260 -15.90 -12.70 21.18
CA ARG A 260 -15.44 -13.33 22.44
C ARG A 260 -13.98 -13.01 22.76
N SER A 261 -13.14 -12.89 21.73
CA SER A 261 -11.72 -12.50 21.84
C SER A 261 -11.50 -11.01 22.09
N GLY A 262 -12.60 -10.22 22.17
CA GLY A 262 -12.53 -8.76 22.26
C GLY A 262 -12.23 -8.07 20.92
N TRP A 263 -12.18 -6.76 20.98
CA TRP A 263 -11.87 -5.87 19.87
C TRP A 263 -10.37 -5.57 19.85
N LEU A 264 -9.74 -5.61 18.68
CA LEU A 264 -8.35 -5.19 18.50
C LEU A 264 -8.30 -3.69 18.21
N PRO A 265 -7.77 -2.86 19.12
CA PRO A 265 -7.54 -1.44 18.82
C PRO A 265 -6.50 -1.30 17.70
N VAL A 266 -6.80 -0.46 16.72
CA VAL A 266 -5.91 -0.18 15.59
C VAL A 266 -6.00 1.30 15.22
N ARG A 267 -4.97 1.80 14.54
CA ARG A 267 -4.95 3.16 14.05
C ARG A 267 -4.76 3.19 12.54
N ALA A 268 -5.63 3.91 11.85
CA ALA A 268 -5.53 4.18 10.42
C ALA A 268 -4.31 5.06 10.10
N GLU A 269 -3.88 5.04 8.86
CA GLU A 269 -2.83 5.91 8.33
C GLU A 269 -3.21 7.40 8.50
N ALA A 270 -2.27 8.30 8.22
CA ALA A 270 -2.49 9.72 8.48
C ALA A 270 -3.61 10.32 7.62
N ASP A 271 -3.81 9.81 6.41
CA ASP A 271 -4.91 10.17 5.51
C ASP A 271 -6.25 9.50 5.86
N GLY A 272 -6.24 8.58 6.84
CA GLY A 272 -7.41 7.84 7.32
C GLY A 272 -7.59 6.47 6.69
N LEU A 273 -6.70 6.05 5.80
CA LEU A 273 -6.77 4.71 5.23
C LEU A 273 -6.46 3.66 6.31
N LEU A 274 -7.41 2.77 6.52
CA LEU A 274 -7.26 1.59 7.36
C LEU A 274 -7.13 0.36 6.47
N ASN A 275 -5.90 -0.12 6.29
CA ASN A 275 -5.66 -1.40 5.65
C ASN A 275 -5.86 -2.53 6.68
N ILE A 276 -6.99 -3.22 6.58
CA ILE A 276 -7.41 -4.28 7.50
C ILE A 276 -6.48 -5.50 7.40
N ALA A 277 -5.95 -5.78 6.20
CA ALA A 277 -5.06 -6.92 5.99
C ALA A 277 -3.75 -6.86 6.82
N LYS A 278 -3.32 -5.66 7.26
CA LYS A 278 -2.22 -5.49 8.23
C LYS A 278 -2.49 -6.17 9.57
N TYR A 279 -3.74 -6.33 9.95
CA TYR A 279 -4.16 -6.73 11.29
C TYR A 279 -4.95 -8.04 11.31
N ARG A 280 -5.52 -8.43 10.18
CA ARG A 280 -6.39 -9.60 10.04
C ARG A 280 -6.09 -10.36 8.75
N ALA A 281 -5.71 -11.62 8.90
CA ALA A 281 -5.64 -12.52 7.76
C ALA A 281 -7.05 -12.91 7.29
N MET A 282 -7.17 -13.25 6.01
CA MET A 282 -8.39 -13.82 5.46
C MET A 282 -8.76 -15.12 6.19
N ALA A 283 -10.01 -15.28 6.56
CA ALA A 283 -10.56 -16.48 7.20
C ALA A 283 -11.13 -17.48 6.19
N GLY A 284 -11.31 -17.08 4.94
CA GLY A 284 -11.81 -17.88 3.83
C GLY A 284 -11.78 -17.06 2.53
N PRO A 285 -12.31 -17.60 1.42
CA PRO A 285 -12.33 -16.92 0.12
C PRO A 285 -13.08 -15.57 0.14
N LEU A 286 -14.12 -15.47 0.95
CA LEU A 286 -14.79 -14.23 1.29
C LEU A 286 -14.73 -14.08 2.81
N SER A 287 -14.16 -12.98 3.28
CA SER A 287 -13.96 -12.73 4.70
C SER A 287 -14.59 -11.42 5.13
N LEU A 288 -15.13 -11.40 6.34
CA LEU A 288 -15.78 -10.24 6.94
C LEU A 288 -15.05 -9.82 8.22
N VAL A 289 -14.81 -8.52 8.35
CA VAL A 289 -14.38 -7.86 9.59
C VAL A 289 -15.33 -6.70 9.87
N VAL A 290 -15.62 -6.45 11.14
CA VAL A 290 -16.27 -5.22 11.57
C VAL A 290 -15.22 -4.28 12.15
N ALA A 291 -15.14 -3.08 11.58
CA ALA A 291 -14.39 -1.97 12.13
C ALA A 291 -15.35 -1.08 12.93
N ARG A 292 -15.03 -0.85 14.21
CA ARG A 292 -15.86 -0.11 15.17
C ARG A 292 -15.14 1.17 15.57
N THR A 293 -15.89 2.26 15.62
CA THR A 293 -15.46 3.51 16.26
C THR A 293 -16.63 4.14 17.03
N VAL A 294 -16.34 5.12 17.87
CA VAL A 294 -17.34 5.89 18.62
C VAL A 294 -17.22 7.35 18.22
N VAL A 295 -18.35 7.94 17.84
CA VAL A 295 -18.45 9.36 17.48
C VAL A 295 -19.21 10.08 18.61
N HIS A 296 -18.53 11.01 19.28
CA HIS A 296 -19.17 11.87 20.27
C HIS A 296 -19.84 13.08 19.60
N ALA A 297 -21.07 13.40 20.03
CA ALA A 297 -21.80 14.59 19.62
C ALA A 297 -22.30 15.36 20.85
N ASP A 298 -22.01 16.68 20.91
CA ASP A 298 -22.41 17.56 22.03
C ASP A 298 -23.93 17.78 22.07
N ARG A 299 -24.61 17.59 20.95
CA ARG A 299 -26.05 17.75 20.75
C ARG A 299 -26.56 16.77 19.70
N ASP A 300 -27.89 16.67 19.60
CA ASP A 300 -28.50 15.98 18.44
C ASP A 300 -28.17 16.78 17.17
N GLU A 301 -27.52 16.14 16.21
CA GLU A 301 -27.09 16.76 14.94
C GLU A 301 -27.04 15.75 13.80
N VAL A 302 -27.04 16.25 12.58
CA VAL A 302 -26.76 15.43 11.40
C VAL A 302 -25.36 15.75 10.89
N ARG A 303 -24.53 14.72 10.73
CA ARG A 303 -23.21 14.86 10.13
C ARG A 303 -23.12 14.03 8.86
N ARG A 304 -22.44 14.57 7.86
CA ARG A 304 -22.12 13.83 6.65
C ARG A 304 -20.89 12.98 6.90
N LEU A 305 -21.00 11.67 6.70
CA LEU A 305 -19.91 10.73 6.67
C LEU A 305 -19.53 10.52 5.20
N VAL A 306 -18.28 10.83 4.85
CA VAL A 306 -17.67 10.56 3.55
C VAL A 306 -16.74 9.39 3.72
N PHE A 307 -16.79 8.38 2.85
CA PHE A 307 -16.04 7.15 3.04
C PHE A 307 -15.74 6.43 1.71
N GLY A 308 -14.75 5.53 1.79
CA GLY A 308 -14.43 4.52 0.78
C GLY A 308 -14.20 3.18 1.46
N TYR A 309 -14.27 2.11 0.71
CA TYR A 309 -14.12 0.73 1.19
C TYR A 309 -13.75 -0.21 0.04
N SER A 310 -13.28 -1.40 0.38
CA SER A 310 -13.01 -2.51 -0.54
C SER A 310 -13.22 -3.85 0.19
N ASP A 311 -14.00 -4.84 -0.37
CA ASP A 311 -14.81 -4.78 -1.60
C ASP A 311 -16.24 -4.32 -1.31
N ASP A 312 -16.86 -4.85 -0.24
CA ASP A 312 -18.25 -4.65 0.14
C ASP A 312 -18.36 -4.03 1.53
N VAL A 313 -19.33 -3.16 1.73
CA VAL A 313 -19.58 -2.54 3.04
C VAL A 313 -21.04 -2.52 3.42
N THR A 314 -21.31 -2.71 4.72
CA THR A 314 -22.54 -2.28 5.37
C THR A 314 -22.18 -1.43 6.58
N ILE A 315 -22.75 -0.22 6.66
CA ILE A 315 -22.50 0.74 7.75
C ILE A 315 -23.69 0.76 8.69
N PHE A 316 -23.41 0.71 10.00
CA PHE A 316 -24.42 0.78 11.05
C PHE A 316 -24.13 1.96 11.97
N LEU A 317 -25.19 2.67 12.37
CA LEU A 317 -25.17 3.69 13.42
C LEU A 317 -26.07 3.25 14.56
N ASN A 318 -25.52 3.10 15.78
CA ASN A 318 -26.27 2.66 16.97
C ASN A 318 -27.10 1.39 16.69
N GLY A 319 -26.50 0.42 15.97
CA GLY A 319 -27.12 -0.85 15.60
C GLY A 319 -28.11 -0.80 14.42
N ARG A 320 -28.37 0.37 13.84
CA ARG A 320 -29.26 0.52 12.68
C ARG A 320 -28.46 0.58 11.37
N PRO A 321 -28.81 -0.18 10.34
CA PRO A 321 -28.14 -0.08 9.03
C PRO A 321 -28.45 1.28 8.40
N MET A 322 -27.40 1.94 7.90
CA MET A 322 -27.45 3.26 7.30
C MET A 322 -27.12 3.24 5.83
N PHE A 323 -26.24 2.32 5.40
CA PHE A 323 -25.75 2.24 4.04
C PHE A 323 -25.23 0.84 3.73
N THR A 324 -25.40 0.38 2.50
CA THR A 324 -24.79 -0.85 1.98
C THR A 324 -24.46 -0.67 0.51
N ALA A 325 -23.27 -1.10 0.09
CA ALA A 325 -22.85 -1.06 -1.32
C ALA A 325 -21.64 -1.97 -1.59
N ARG A 326 -21.33 -2.13 -2.89
CA ARG A 326 -20.22 -2.91 -3.42
C ARG A 326 -19.26 -2.03 -4.20
N ASN A 327 -17.97 -2.30 -4.05
CA ASN A 327 -16.89 -1.64 -4.76
C ASN A 327 -15.78 -2.63 -5.18
N GLY A 328 -16.08 -3.92 -5.26
CA GLY A 328 -15.12 -4.91 -5.77
C GLY A 328 -14.87 -4.76 -7.26
N LEU A 329 -13.92 -5.53 -7.78
CA LEU A 329 -13.57 -5.56 -9.20
C LEU A 329 -14.81 -5.74 -10.07
N SER A 330 -15.04 -4.81 -11.01
CA SER A 330 -16.20 -4.76 -11.91
C SER A 330 -17.57 -4.69 -11.22
N ALA A 331 -17.63 -4.26 -9.95
CA ALA A 331 -18.88 -4.20 -9.20
C ALA A 331 -19.78 -3.04 -9.60
N ARG A 332 -19.19 -1.88 -9.92
CA ARG A 332 -19.94 -0.66 -10.33
C ARG A 332 -20.03 -0.53 -11.85
N TYR A 333 -18.94 -0.82 -12.55
CA TYR A 333 -18.84 -0.76 -14.01
C TYR A 333 -17.99 -1.93 -14.51
N SER A 334 -18.23 -2.43 -15.72
CA SER A 334 -17.50 -3.57 -16.30
C SER A 334 -15.99 -3.36 -16.46
N THR A 335 -15.54 -2.10 -16.46
CA THR A 335 -14.13 -1.70 -16.55
C THR A 335 -13.58 -1.15 -15.23
N ASP A 336 -14.36 -1.24 -14.15
CA ASP A 336 -13.98 -0.74 -12.85
C ASP A 336 -13.02 -1.72 -12.16
N PHE A 337 -11.89 -1.20 -11.70
CA PHE A 337 -10.91 -1.96 -10.93
C PHE A 337 -11.26 -2.11 -9.44
N GLY A 338 -12.36 -1.49 -8.99
CA GLY A 338 -12.73 -1.50 -7.57
C GLY A 338 -11.76 -0.67 -6.70
N LEU A 339 -11.14 0.35 -7.27
CA LEU A 339 -10.23 1.23 -6.54
C LEU A 339 -10.97 1.91 -5.38
N MET A 340 -10.38 1.85 -4.20
CA MET A 340 -10.98 2.45 -3.01
C MET A 340 -10.75 3.96 -2.99
N THR A 341 -11.82 4.71 -3.20
CA THR A 341 -11.86 6.17 -3.13
C THR A 341 -12.94 6.62 -2.14
N PRO A 342 -12.77 7.76 -1.44
CA PRO A 342 -13.78 8.30 -0.53
C PRO A 342 -14.90 9.04 -1.29
N ASP A 343 -15.57 8.34 -2.21
CA ASP A 343 -16.57 8.90 -3.11
C ASP A 343 -18.02 8.67 -2.63
N ASP A 344 -18.22 7.78 -1.66
CA ASP A 344 -19.52 7.55 -1.08
C ASP A 344 -19.78 8.44 0.14
N ALA A 345 -21.05 8.75 0.39
CA ALA A 345 -21.45 9.53 1.55
C ALA A 345 -22.83 9.14 2.08
N VAL A 346 -22.98 9.25 3.39
CA VAL A 346 -24.26 9.07 4.09
C VAL A 346 -24.42 10.11 5.18
N TYR A 347 -25.66 10.56 5.44
CA TYR A 347 -25.98 11.47 6.52
C TYR A 347 -26.33 10.68 7.80
N LEU A 348 -25.57 10.89 8.86
CA LEU A 348 -25.70 10.21 10.15
C LEU A 348 -26.49 11.10 11.13
N PRO A 349 -27.70 10.69 11.58
CA PRO A 349 -28.43 11.37 12.65
C PRO A 349 -27.81 10.99 14.01
N LEU A 350 -26.81 11.75 14.45
CA LEU A 350 -26.15 11.56 15.73
C LEU A 350 -27.05 12.06 16.88
N ARG A 351 -27.06 11.30 17.96
CA ARG A 351 -27.68 11.70 19.23
C ARG A 351 -26.62 12.35 20.11
N ARG A 352 -27.00 13.25 20.98
CA ARG A 352 -26.13 13.76 22.03
C ARG A 352 -25.48 12.63 22.80
N GLY A 353 -24.17 12.72 23.00
CA GLY A 353 -23.33 11.70 23.63
C GLY A 353 -22.67 10.78 22.61
N ASP A 354 -22.36 9.58 23.04
CA ASP A 354 -21.62 8.60 22.25
C ASP A 354 -22.52 7.87 21.25
N ASN A 355 -22.05 7.80 20.03
CA ASN A 355 -22.70 7.09 18.93
C ASN A 355 -21.76 6.02 18.40
N GLU A 356 -22.19 4.76 18.41
CA GLU A 356 -21.44 3.66 17.86
C GLU A 356 -21.58 3.61 16.34
N LEU A 357 -20.46 3.64 15.65
CA LEU A 357 -20.37 3.52 14.20
C LEU A 357 -19.62 2.23 13.84
N LEU A 358 -20.27 1.35 13.07
CA LEU A 358 -19.68 0.09 12.62
C LEU A 358 -19.60 0.06 11.09
N PHE A 359 -18.47 -0.37 10.56
CA PHE A 359 -18.28 -0.73 9.17
C PHE A 359 -18.07 -2.24 9.09
N ALA A 360 -19.02 -2.96 8.56
CA ALA A 360 -18.88 -4.38 8.22
C ALA A 360 -18.29 -4.46 6.81
N VAL A 361 -17.00 -4.77 6.71
CA VAL A 361 -16.26 -4.78 5.45
C VAL A 361 -15.94 -6.22 5.07
N ALA A 362 -16.45 -6.66 3.93
CA ALA A 362 -16.16 -7.97 3.37
C ALA A 362 -15.21 -7.83 2.17
N GLU A 363 -14.30 -8.79 2.05
CA GLU A 363 -13.23 -8.77 1.08
C GLU A 363 -13.00 -10.16 0.49
N SER A 364 -12.69 -10.20 -0.81
CA SER A 364 -12.30 -11.40 -1.53
C SER A 364 -10.97 -11.25 -2.27
N PHE A 365 -10.68 -10.07 -2.81
CA PHE A 365 -9.52 -9.87 -3.67
C PHE A 365 -9.19 -8.38 -3.88
N GLY A 366 -7.91 -8.00 -3.79
CA GLY A 366 -7.41 -6.70 -4.28
C GLY A 366 -7.04 -5.69 -3.20
N GLY A 367 -7.52 -5.87 -1.97
CA GLY A 367 -7.14 -5.00 -0.86
C GLY A 367 -8.26 -4.76 0.13
N TRP A 368 -8.09 -5.19 1.36
CA TRP A 368 -9.08 -5.11 2.42
C TRP A 368 -8.94 -3.83 3.22
N GLY A 369 -9.84 -2.88 3.04
CA GLY A 369 -9.69 -1.61 3.73
C GLY A 369 -10.91 -0.69 3.72
N LEU A 370 -10.76 0.39 4.45
CA LEU A 370 -11.70 1.50 4.48
C LEU A 370 -10.99 2.84 4.74
N VAL A 371 -11.65 3.92 4.36
CA VAL A 371 -11.34 5.29 4.77
C VAL A 371 -12.63 5.98 5.18
N ALA A 372 -12.61 6.79 6.22
CA ALA A 372 -13.80 7.49 6.68
C ALA A 372 -13.48 8.87 7.25
N ARG A 373 -14.34 9.85 6.96
CA ARG A 373 -14.24 11.23 7.41
C ARG A 373 -15.62 11.79 7.73
N LEU A 374 -15.74 12.45 8.86
CA LEU A 374 -16.95 13.20 9.24
C LEU A 374 -16.74 14.67 8.89
N ASP A 375 -17.68 15.23 8.13
CA ASP A 375 -17.75 16.66 7.90
C ASP A 375 -18.31 17.37 9.13
N ASP A 376 -18.25 18.71 9.17
CA ASP A 376 -18.82 19.51 10.26
C ASP A 376 -20.31 19.24 10.41
N GLY A 377 -20.76 19.21 11.67
CA GLY A 377 -22.15 18.93 12.00
C GLY A 377 -23.07 20.09 11.69
N VAL A 378 -24.27 19.79 11.18
CA VAL A 378 -25.38 20.72 11.04
C VAL A 378 -26.40 20.45 12.13
N ALA A 379 -26.70 21.44 12.95
CA ALA A 379 -27.69 21.31 14.02
C ALA A 379 -29.07 20.91 13.43
N MET A 380 -29.71 19.90 14.01
CA MET A 380 -31.06 19.52 13.62
C MET A 380 -32.07 20.60 14.13
N HIS A 381 -32.69 21.32 13.20
CA HIS A 381 -33.73 22.25 13.55
C HIS A 381 -34.95 21.53 14.10
N ALA A 382 -35.60 22.09 15.12
CA ALA A 382 -36.79 21.52 15.77
C ALA A 382 -37.99 21.29 14.80
N ALA A 383 -38.02 21.95 13.66
CA ALA A 383 -39.03 21.80 12.62
C ALA A 383 -39.10 20.38 12.00
N MET A 384 -38.01 19.59 12.02
CA MET A 384 -38.07 18.20 11.55
C MET A 384 -38.74 17.23 12.54
N ARG A 385 -39.00 17.65 13.79
CA ARG A 385 -39.73 16.85 14.78
C ARG A 385 -41.27 16.98 14.67
N ALA A 386 -41.77 17.95 13.90
CA ALA A 386 -43.20 18.23 13.78
C ALA A 386 -43.94 17.39 12.72
N GLY A 387 -43.27 16.45 12.07
CA GLY A 387 -43.85 15.64 10.98
C GLY A 387 -44.18 14.19 11.33
N ALA A 388 -44.39 13.84 12.61
CA ALA A 388 -44.97 12.54 12.93
C ALA A 388 -46.50 12.69 12.90
N PRO A 389 -47.22 12.08 11.94
CA PRO A 389 -48.67 12.10 12.00
C PRO A 389 -49.13 11.29 13.23
N THR A 390 -49.79 11.94 14.12
CA THR A 390 -50.66 11.28 15.11
C THR A 390 -51.76 10.53 14.37
N ARG A 391 -51.64 9.21 14.29
CA ARG A 391 -52.76 8.28 14.15
C ARG A 391 -52.45 6.98 14.84
#